data_f26e2a290244aae5bfc9424f1a7f242d
#
_entry.id   f26e2a290244aae5bfc9424f1a7f242d
#
_cell.length_a   1.000
_cell.length_b   1.000
_cell.length_c   1.000
_cell.angle_alpha   90.00
_cell.angle_beta   90.00
_cell.angle_gamma   90.00
#
_symmetry.space_group_name_H-M   'P 1'
#
loop_
_entity.id
_entity.type
_entity.pdbx_description
1 polymer ?
#
loop_
_entity_poly.entity_id
_entity_poly.type
_entity_poly.pdbx_seq_one_letter_code
_entity_poly.pdbx_strand_id
1 'polypeptide(L)'
;ILSSKYPELIFKKREYQFISTIDIDNAYAYKNKGFMSMLGAYGRAFSSLNFKEVLDRTKVLLGTAKDPYDTYEFQLEIQKKYNLRTIYFFLLADYGVNDKNVPFYNQEFQSLIKHLGDYAEIGIHPSFNSNQKNDKFKTEKKRLEQIIHRSVTQSRQHFLILHLPHTYQKLIDNDI
;
A
#
# COMPACT_ATOMS: atom_id res chain seq x y z
N ILE A 1 -33.30 23.62 15.71
CA ILE A 1 -34.37 23.11 16.61
C ILE A 1 -33.78 22.61 17.92
N LEU A 2 -32.77 21.69 17.92
CA LEU A 2 -32.19 21.20 19.17
C LEU A 2 -31.42 22.28 19.93
N SER A 3 -30.65 23.12 19.24
CA SER A 3 -29.90 24.21 19.86
C SER A 3 -30.75 25.29 20.47
N SER A 4 -31.96 25.53 19.91
CA SER A 4 -32.91 26.50 20.49
C SER A 4 -33.66 25.95 21.69
N LYS A 5 -33.82 24.61 21.78
CA LYS A 5 -34.52 23.93 22.89
C LYS A 5 -33.56 23.61 24.06
N TYR A 6 -32.30 23.42 23.77
CA TYR A 6 -31.24 23.05 24.73
C TYR A 6 -29.98 23.90 24.48
N PRO A 7 -29.96 25.16 24.89
CA PRO A 7 -28.89 26.12 24.61
C PRO A 7 -27.54 25.73 25.26
N GLU A 8 -27.55 24.96 26.34
CA GLU A 8 -26.35 24.43 27.02
C GLU A 8 -25.71 23.27 26.29
N LEU A 9 -26.37 22.67 25.29
CA LEU A 9 -25.78 21.59 24.51
C LEU A 9 -24.82 22.15 23.44
N ILE A 10 -23.56 21.88 23.63
CA ILE A 10 -22.52 22.23 22.64
C ILE A 10 -22.50 21.13 21.58
N PHE A 11 -23.04 21.43 20.40
CA PHE A 11 -22.96 20.54 19.25
C PHE A 11 -21.60 20.69 18.56
N LYS A 12 -20.81 19.63 18.56
CA LYS A 12 -19.53 19.61 17.82
C LYS A 12 -19.86 19.74 16.31
N LYS A 13 -19.47 20.85 15.70
CA LYS A 13 -19.59 21.02 14.25
C LYS A 13 -18.60 20.10 13.54
N ARG A 14 -19.08 19.39 12.51
CA ARG A 14 -18.18 18.63 11.64
C ARG A 14 -17.45 19.62 10.74
N GLU A 15 -16.14 19.54 10.75
CA GLU A 15 -15.28 20.28 9.83
C GLU A 15 -14.98 19.39 8.62
N TYR A 16 -14.85 20.01 7.45
CA TYR A 16 -14.40 19.30 6.25
C TYR A 16 -12.97 18.83 6.46
N GLN A 17 -12.72 17.55 6.15
CA GLN A 17 -11.39 16.96 6.15
C GLN A 17 -11.19 16.22 4.83
N PHE A 18 -10.03 16.45 4.19
CA PHE A 18 -9.58 15.69 3.04
C PHE A 18 -8.42 14.78 3.47
N ILE A 19 -8.56 13.49 3.23
CA ILE A 19 -7.52 12.50 3.51
C ILE A 19 -7.20 11.80 2.19
N SER A 20 -5.96 11.93 1.74
CA SER A 20 -5.45 11.18 0.60
C SER A 20 -5.10 9.76 1.02
N THR A 21 -5.54 8.77 0.27
CA THR A 21 -5.24 7.38 0.57
C THR A 21 -4.70 6.67 -0.66
N ILE A 22 -3.57 5.98 -0.52
CA ILE A 22 -2.84 5.39 -1.64
C ILE A 22 -2.54 3.93 -1.34
N ASP A 23 -2.99 3.03 -2.22
CA ASP A 23 -2.73 1.61 -2.12
C ASP A 23 -1.45 1.26 -2.90
N ILE A 24 -0.53 0.56 -2.26
CA ILE A 24 0.73 0.13 -2.86
C ILE A 24 0.73 -1.40 -2.98
N ASP A 25 0.11 -1.88 -4.05
CA ASP A 25 0.11 -3.30 -4.43
C ASP A 25 1.48 -3.72 -4.96
N ASN A 26 2.07 -2.85 -5.78
CA ASN A 26 3.39 -3.00 -6.34
C ASN A 26 4.17 -1.70 -6.24
N ALA A 27 5.21 -1.69 -5.41
CA ALA A 27 6.04 -0.50 -5.22
C ALA A 27 6.81 -0.08 -6.49
N TYR A 28 7.12 -1.04 -7.37
CA TYR A 28 7.88 -0.80 -8.59
C TYR A 28 7.29 -1.53 -9.78
N ALA A 29 7.33 -0.93 -10.96
CA ALA A 29 6.89 -1.53 -12.21
C ALA A 29 7.85 -2.64 -12.68
N TYR A 30 9.15 -2.39 -12.60
CA TYR A 30 10.20 -3.23 -13.15
C TYR A 30 11.22 -3.72 -12.13
N LYS A 31 11.57 -2.88 -11.14
CA LYS A 31 12.55 -3.23 -10.09
C LYS A 31 12.02 -4.29 -9.13
N ASN A 32 12.94 -5.00 -8.49
CA ASN A 32 12.68 -5.88 -7.33
C ASN A 32 11.68 -7.01 -7.57
N LYS A 33 11.43 -7.36 -8.83
CA LYS A 33 10.60 -8.51 -9.21
C LYS A 33 11.49 -9.70 -9.50
N GLY A 34 11.55 -10.70 -8.68
CA GLY A 34 12.45 -11.85 -8.76
C GLY A 34 12.83 -12.31 -10.18
N PHE A 35 14.00 -12.91 -10.33
CA PHE A 35 14.62 -13.25 -11.62
C PHE A 35 13.71 -13.99 -12.60
N MET A 36 12.95 -15.00 -12.14
CA MET A 36 12.02 -15.76 -12.99
C MET A 36 10.87 -14.89 -13.52
N SER A 37 10.36 -13.99 -12.68
CA SER A 37 9.32 -13.02 -13.09
C SER A 37 9.85 -12.05 -14.16
N MET A 38 11.10 -11.65 -14.03
CA MET A 38 11.78 -10.79 -14.99
C MET A 38 11.95 -11.49 -16.33
N LEU A 39 12.48 -12.74 -16.36
CA LEU A 39 12.60 -13.53 -17.61
C LEU A 39 11.25 -13.73 -18.30
N GLY A 40 10.21 -14.09 -17.53
CA GLY A 40 8.86 -14.25 -18.07
C GLY A 40 8.29 -12.95 -18.65
N ALA A 41 8.62 -11.81 -18.08
CA ALA A 41 8.19 -10.52 -18.58
C ALA A 41 8.91 -10.13 -19.89
N TYR A 42 10.22 -10.38 -19.97
CA TYR A 42 10.96 -10.19 -21.24
C TYR A 42 10.41 -11.12 -22.35
N GLY A 43 10.18 -12.40 -22.03
CA GLY A 43 9.58 -13.35 -22.97
C GLY A 43 8.23 -12.89 -23.52
N ARG A 44 7.35 -12.39 -22.66
CA ARG A 44 6.06 -11.82 -23.08
C ARG A 44 6.22 -10.56 -23.93
N ALA A 45 7.10 -9.65 -23.55
CA ALA A 45 7.34 -8.42 -24.30
C ALA A 45 7.93 -8.70 -25.70
N PHE A 46 8.83 -9.68 -25.81
CA PHE A 46 9.33 -10.14 -27.12
C PHE A 46 8.25 -10.82 -27.95
N SER A 47 7.44 -11.69 -27.38
CA SER A 47 6.36 -12.39 -28.11
C SER A 47 5.24 -11.46 -28.58
N SER A 48 5.03 -10.34 -27.86
CA SER A 48 4.08 -9.29 -28.25
C SER A 48 4.70 -8.18 -29.10
N LEU A 49 5.96 -8.32 -29.53
CA LEU A 49 6.73 -7.31 -30.29
C LEU A 49 6.77 -5.92 -29.62
N ASN A 50 6.64 -5.88 -28.29
CA ASN A 50 6.68 -4.64 -27.51
C ASN A 50 8.12 -4.25 -27.15
N PHE A 51 8.91 -3.88 -28.16
CA PHE A 51 10.31 -3.49 -27.98
C PHE A 51 10.48 -2.26 -27.10
N LYS A 52 9.47 -1.38 -27.05
CA LYS A 52 9.50 -0.21 -26.16
C LYS A 52 9.54 -0.65 -24.71
N GLU A 53 8.69 -1.59 -24.29
CA GLU A 53 8.69 -2.11 -22.92
C GLU A 53 10.02 -2.79 -22.58
N VAL A 54 10.61 -3.53 -23.51
CA VAL A 54 11.94 -4.15 -23.34
C VAL A 54 12.99 -3.09 -23.06
N LEU A 55 13.03 -2.02 -23.86
CA LEU A 55 13.99 -0.93 -23.68
C LEU A 55 13.78 -0.16 -22.38
N ASP A 56 12.53 0.20 -22.05
CA ASP A 56 12.21 0.94 -20.85
C ASP A 56 12.57 0.13 -19.59
N ARG A 57 12.19 -1.14 -19.57
CA ARG A 57 12.57 -2.08 -18.50
C ARG A 57 14.09 -2.18 -18.35
N THR A 58 14.81 -2.36 -19.45
CA THR A 58 16.26 -2.47 -19.43
C THR A 58 16.92 -1.20 -18.91
N LYS A 59 16.48 -0.02 -19.34
CA LYS A 59 16.99 1.26 -18.83
C LYS A 59 16.79 1.40 -17.32
N VAL A 60 15.61 1.02 -16.81
CA VAL A 60 15.31 1.07 -15.37
C VAL A 60 16.21 0.09 -14.60
N LEU A 61 16.37 -1.14 -15.08
CA LEU A 61 17.22 -2.15 -14.44
C LEU A 61 18.70 -1.79 -14.45
N LEU A 62 19.18 -1.07 -15.47
CA LEU A 62 20.53 -0.52 -15.55
C LEU A 62 20.69 0.79 -14.76
N GLY A 63 19.64 1.30 -14.15
CA GLY A 63 19.68 2.55 -13.38
C GLY A 63 19.77 3.84 -14.23
N THR A 64 19.60 3.75 -15.55
CA THR A 64 19.65 4.89 -16.47
C THR A 64 18.30 5.60 -16.65
N ALA A 65 17.22 5.02 -16.12
CA ALA A 65 15.89 5.62 -16.06
C ALA A 65 15.23 5.32 -14.71
N LYS A 66 14.33 6.22 -14.29
CA LYS A 66 13.51 6.03 -13.10
C LYS A 66 12.42 4.99 -13.36
N ASP A 67 12.09 4.16 -12.35
CA ASP A 67 10.98 3.22 -12.47
C ASP A 67 9.64 4.00 -12.61
N PRO A 68 8.74 3.62 -13.54
CA PRO A 68 7.50 4.35 -13.77
C PRO A 68 6.59 4.48 -12.55
N TYR A 69 6.64 3.52 -11.60
CA TYR A 69 5.85 3.57 -10.36
C TYR A 69 6.53 4.35 -9.25
N ASP A 70 7.83 4.67 -9.39
CA ASP A 70 8.56 5.46 -8.42
C ASP A 70 8.20 6.95 -8.53
N THR A 71 7.00 7.28 -8.08
CA THR A 71 6.46 8.64 -8.04
C THR A 71 6.38 9.19 -6.61
N TYR A 72 7.03 8.54 -5.65
CA TYR A 72 6.85 8.79 -4.23
C TYR A 72 7.28 10.19 -3.81
N GLU A 73 8.42 10.68 -4.30
CA GLU A 73 8.88 12.04 -4.01
C GLU A 73 7.87 13.09 -4.51
N PHE A 74 7.34 12.90 -5.70
CA PHE A 74 6.29 13.78 -6.23
C PHE A 74 5.03 13.76 -5.35
N GLN A 75 4.63 12.58 -4.85
CA GLN A 75 3.49 12.45 -3.93
C GLN A 75 3.75 13.21 -2.62
N LEU A 76 4.96 13.10 -2.05
CA LEU A 76 5.36 13.83 -0.84
C LEU A 76 5.42 15.35 -1.08
N GLU A 77 5.88 15.80 -2.24
CA GLU A 77 5.85 17.22 -2.63
C GLU A 77 4.41 17.77 -2.67
N ILE A 78 3.48 17.03 -3.29
CA ILE A 78 2.06 17.41 -3.31
C ILE A 78 1.48 17.42 -1.90
N GLN A 79 1.75 16.40 -1.09
CA GLN A 79 1.32 16.33 0.30
C GLN A 79 1.79 17.55 1.09
N LYS A 80 3.06 17.90 0.97
CA LYS A 80 3.65 19.07 1.64
C LYS A 80 3.07 20.38 1.13
N LYS A 81 2.94 20.52 -0.21
CA LYS A 81 2.44 21.75 -0.85
C LYS A 81 1.02 22.11 -0.42
N TYR A 82 0.16 21.11 -0.27
CA TYR A 82 -1.25 21.30 0.05
C TYR A 82 -1.61 20.94 1.50
N ASN A 83 -0.60 20.63 2.32
CA ASN A 83 -0.76 20.21 3.73
C ASN A 83 -1.78 19.06 3.87
N LEU A 84 -1.65 18.02 3.05
CA LEU A 84 -2.59 16.91 3.01
C LEU A 84 -2.23 15.86 4.06
N ARG A 85 -3.24 15.35 4.76
CA ARG A 85 -3.10 14.09 5.49
C ARG A 85 -3.11 12.94 4.49
N THR A 86 -2.09 12.09 4.50
CA THR A 86 -1.95 10.96 3.58
C THR A 86 -1.78 9.67 4.35
N ILE A 87 -2.40 8.60 3.86
CA ILE A 87 -2.26 7.24 4.39
C ILE A 87 -1.83 6.34 3.23
N TYR A 88 -0.71 5.64 3.38
CA TYR A 88 -0.26 4.62 2.44
C TYR A 88 -0.62 3.23 2.97
N PHE A 89 -1.32 2.43 2.17
CA PHE A 89 -1.65 1.04 2.48
C PHE A 89 -0.74 0.09 1.71
N PHE A 90 0.07 -0.70 2.43
CA PHE A 90 1.06 -1.59 1.83
C PHE A 90 0.61 -3.04 1.82
N LEU A 91 0.79 -3.71 0.68
CA LEU A 91 0.62 -5.14 0.50
C LEU A 91 1.94 -5.86 0.80
N LEU A 92 1.96 -6.70 1.86
CA LEU A 92 3.12 -7.49 2.28
C LEU A 92 2.84 -8.99 2.25
N ALA A 93 2.11 -9.43 1.23
CA ALA A 93 1.74 -10.81 1.01
C ALA A 93 2.93 -11.72 0.66
N ASP A 94 2.74 -13.02 0.86
CA ASP A 94 3.52 -14.01 0.14
C ASP A 94 3.12 -13.98 -1.34
N TYR A 95 4.08 -14.07 -2.25
CA TYR A 95 3.83 -14.01 -3.68
C TYR A 95 2.82 -15.07 -4.13
N GLY A 96 1.82 -14.67 -4.89
CA GLY A 96 0.72 -15.54 -5.32
C GLY A 96 0.09 -15.12 -6.65
N VAL A 97 -0.96 -15.81 -7.06
CA VAL A 97 -1.68 -15.49 -8.31
C VAL A 97 -2.32 -14.12 -8.26
N ASN A 98 -2.93 -13.78 -7.12
CA ASN A 98 -3.62 -12.52 -6.90
C ASN A 98 -2.76 -11.47 -6.20
N ASP A 99 -1.70 -11.89 -5.50
CA ASP A 99 -0.82 -11.05 -4.70
C ASP A 99 0.58 -11.05 -5.34
N LYS A 100 0.89 -10.02 -6.15
CA LYS A 100 2.14 -9.91 -6.94
C LYS A 100 3.03 -8.77 -6.47
N ASN A 101 3.04 -8.53 -5.18
CA ASN A 101 3.83 -7.48 -4.55
C ASN A 101 5.33 -7.78 -4.60
N VAL A 102 6.13 -6.74 -4.36
CA VAL A 102 7.56 -6.89 -4.06
C VAL A 102 7.72 -7.72 -2.79
N PRO A 103 8.67 -8.66 -2.72
CA PRO A 103 8.91 -9.46 -1.52
C PRO A 103 9.13 -8.58 -0.29
N PHE A 104 8.44 -8.88 0.82
CA PHE A 104 8.48 -8.08 2.05
C PHE A 104 9.88 -7.96 2.67
N TYR A 105 10.78 -8.90 2.39
CA TYR A 105 12.19 -8.91 2.85
C TYR A 105 13.14 -8.09 1.95
N ASN A 106 12.64 -7.50 0.86
CA ASN A 106 13.46 -6.66 -0.02
C ASN A 106 13.82 -5.36 0.70
N GLN A 107 15.12 -5.07 0.78
CA GLN A 107 15.64 -3.92 1.54
C GLN A 107 15.21 -2.57 0.98
N GLU A 108 15.19 -2.40 -0.36
CA GLU A 108 14.72 -1.16 -0.99
C GLU A 108 13.25 -0.91 -0.69
N PHE A 109 12.43 -1.97 -0.72
CA PHE A 109 11.01 -1.87 -0.38
C PHE A 109 10.79 -1.52 1.10
N GLN A 110 11.55 -2.14 2.01
CA GLN A 110 11.49 -1.78 3.43
C GLN A 110 11.95 -0.33 3.68
N SER A 111 12.99 0.12 2.97
CA SER A 111 13.47 1.50 3.05
C SER A 111 12.43 2.48 2.55
N LEU A 112 11.72 2.15 1.45
CA LEU A 112 10.60 2.95 0.95
C LEU A 112 9.47 3.06 1.99
N ILE A 113 9.07 1.93 2.60
CA ILE A 113 8.01 1.92 3.63
C ILE A 113 8.41 2.83 4.81
N LYS A 114 9.65 2.74 5.28
CA LYS A 114 10.17 3.59 6.37
C LYS A 114 10.17 5.05 5.95
N HIS A 115 10.71 5.36 4.78
CA HIS A 115 10.77 6.72 4.26
C HIS A 115 9.38 7.36 4.16
N LEU A 116 8.41 6.69 3.56
CA LEU A 116 7.04 7.21 3.49
C LEU A 116 6.40 7.32 4.88
N GLY A 117 6.74 6.41 5.79
CA GLY A 117 6.28 6.42 7.18
C GLY A 117 6.81 7.58 8.02
N ASP A 118 7.90 8.25 7.60
CA ASP A 118 8.40 9.47 8.24
C ASP A 118 7.53 10.70 7.93
N TYR A 119 6.75 10.66 6.85
CA TYR A 119 5.95 11.80 6.37
C TYR A 119 4.44 11.55 6.36
N ALA A 120 4.00 10.29 6.46
CA ALA A 120 2.60 9.91 6.31
C ALA A 120 2.21 8.77 7.26
N GLU A 121 0.92 8.54 7.40
CA GLU A 121 0.41 7.37 8.10
C GLU A 121 0.57 6.11 7.23
N ILE A 122 0.84 4.99 7.91
CA ILE A 122 1.02 3.69 7.24
C ILE A 122 -0.06 2.73 7.72
N GLY A 123 -0.76 2.12 6.78
CA GLY A 123 -1.75 1.08 7.00
C GLY A 123 -1.41 -0.22 6.27
N ILE A 124 -2.09 -1.28 6.65
CA ILE A 124 -1.97 -2.59 5.99
C ILE A 124 -2.96 -2.70 4.84
N HIS A 125 -2.50 -3.24 3.69
CA HIS A 125 -3.33 -3.68 2.58
C HIS A 125 -3.39 -5.21 2.61
N PRO A 126 -4.34 -5.83 3.35
CA PRO A 126 -4.34 -7.27 3.55
C PRO A 126 -4.52 -8.01 2.24
N SER A 127 -3.71 -9.05 2.00
CA SER A 127 -3.71 -9.83 0.76
C SER A 127 -5.04 -10.50 0.45
N PHE A 128 -5.22 -10.92 -0.82
CA PHE A 128 -6.35 -11.75 -1.21
C PHE A 128 -6.46 -13.01 -0.32
N ASN A 129 -5.32 -13.68 -0.08
CA ASN A 129 -5.27 -14.89 0.73
C ASN A 129 -5.56 -14.63 2.21
N SER A 130 -5.23 -13.47 2.75
CA SER A 130 -5.49 -13.12 4.15
C SER A 130 -6.98 -12.89 4.45
N ASN A 131 -7.81 -12.65 3.42
CA ASN A 131 -9.25 -12.54 3.60
C ASN A 131 -9.88 -13.82 4.12
N GLN A 132 -9.34 -14.97 3.72
CA GLN A 132 -9.84 -16.30 4.14
C GLN A 132 -9.13 -16.86 5.37
N LYS A 133 -7.89 -16.41 5.66
CA LYS A 133 -7.02 -16.99 6.70
C LYS A 133 -6.53 -15.91 7.66
N ASN A 134 -7.05 -15.94 8.90
CA ASN A 134 -6.68 -14.97 9.94
C ASN A 134 -5.17 -14.98 10.26
N ASP A 135 -4.54 -16.16 10.26
CA ASP A 135 -3.10 -16.27 10.53
C ASP A 135 -2.24 -15.55 9.48
N LYS A 136 -2.70 -15.53 8.23
CA LYS A 136 -2.05 -14.76 7.16
C LYS A 136 -2.14 -13.26 7.43
N PHE A 137 -3.32 -12.77 7.82
CA PHE A 137 -3.51 -11.38 8.19
C PHE A 137 -2.58 -10.94 9.31
N LYS A 138 -2.53 -11.73 10.41
CA LYS A 138 -1.62 -11.48 11.54
C LYS A 138 -0.15 -11.42 11.10
N THR A 139 0.24 -12.35 10.22
CA THR A 139 1.61 -12.41 9.70
C THR A 139 1.95 -11.16 8.89
N GLU A 140 1.07 -10.74 7.99
CA GLU A 140 1.27 -9.57 7.15
C GLU A 140 1.31 -8.27 7.98
N LYS A 141 0.38 -8.12 8.94
CA LYS A 141 0.40 -7.00 9.89
C LYS A 141 1.72 -6.94 10.66
N LYS A 142 2.15 -8.07 11.23
CA LYS A 142 3.40 -8.16 11.99
C LYS A 142 4.63 -7.80 11.12
N ARG A 143 4.67 -8.22 9.86
CA ARG A 143 5.73 -7.82 8.90
C ARG A 143 5.83 -6.31 8.77
N LEU A 144 4.69 -5.64 8.59
CA LEU A 144 4.64 -4.19 8.46
C LEU A 144 5.07 -3.50 9.75
N GLU A 145 4.54 -3.92 10.91
CA GLU A 145 4.91 -3.39 12.22
C GLU A 145 6.40 -3.55 12.53
N GLN A 146 7.01 -4.67 12.13
CA GLN A 146 8.45 -4.88 12.26
C GLN A 146 9.27 -3.94 11.38
N ILE A 147 8.77 -3.58 10.20
CA ILE A 147 9.46 -2.64 9.32
C ILE A 147 9.40 -1.22 9.88
N ILE A 148 8.23 -0.77 10.31
CA ILE A 148 8.03 0.62 10.75
C ILE A 148 8.26 0.84 12.26
N HIS A 149 8.48 -0.23 13.03
CA HIS A 149 8.68 -0.22 14.48
C HIS A 149 7.55 0.49 15.29
N ARG A 150 6.32 0.38 14.81
CA ARG A 150 5.12 0.91 15.46
C ARG A 150 3.89 0.08 15.12
N SER A 151 2.83 0.20 15.93
CA SER A 151 1.57 -0.50 15.70
C SER A 151 0.86 0.03 14.45
N VAL A 152 0.23 -0.88 13.71
CA VAL A 152 -0.62 -0.58 12.56
C VAL A 152 -2.08 -0.72 12.99
N THR A 153 -2.85 0.36 12.86
CA THR A 153 -4.25 0.45 13.28
C THR A 153 -5.21 0.79 12.14
N GLN A 154 -4.73 0.77 10.92
CA GLN A 154 -5.52 1.13 9.73
C GLN A 154 -5.37 0.06 8.66
N SER A 155 -6.46 -0.25 7.98
CA SER A 155 -6.52 -1.27 6.95
C SER A 155 -7.39 -0.84 5.78
N ARG A 156 -7.02 -1.30 4.58
CA ARG A 156 -7.84 -1.26 3.38
C ARG A 156 -7.75 -2.61 2.68
N GLN A 157 -8.89 -3.26 2.49
CA GLN A 157 -8.92 -4.62 1.94
C GLN A 157 -8.54 -4.66 0.45
N HIS A 158 -7.56 -5.48 0.09
CA HIS A 158 -7.20 -5.76 -1.31
C HIS A 158 -8.41 -6.34 -2.05
N PHE A 159 -8.62 -5.92 -3.30
CA PHE A 159 -9.82 -6.21 -4.09
C PHE A 159 -11.14 -5.75 -3.46
N LEU A 160 -11.10 -4.88 -2.44
CA LEU A 160 -12.27 -4.43 -1.69
C LEU A 160 -13.14 -5.58 -1.13
N ILE A 161 -12.51 -6.71 -0.81
CA ILE A 161 -13.23 -7.90 -0.31
C ILE A 161 -13.71 -7.63 1.11
N LEU A 162 -15.03 -7.61 1.28
CA LEU A 162 -15.69 -7.37 2.54
C LEU A 162 -16.78 -8.42 2.77
N HIS A 163 -16.63 -9.19 3.84
CA HIS A 163 -17.63 -10.16 4.30
C HIS A 163 -18.14 -9.76 5.69
N LEU A 164 -19.37 -9.23 5.75
CA LEU A 164 -20.00 -8.81 7.01
C LEU A 164 -20.61 -10.01 7.74
N PRO A 165 -20.47 -10.13 9.06
CA PRO A 165 -19.66 -9.25 9.97
C PRO A 165 -18.20 -9.68 10.06
N HIS A 166 -17.79 -10.80 9.42
CA HIS A 166 -16.51 -11.48 9.65
C HIS A 166 -15.27 -10.60 9.41
N THR A 167 -15.31 -9.74 8.38
CA THR A 167 -14.16 -8.85 8.11
C THR A 167 -13.94 -7.87 9.27
N TYR A 168 -15.03 -7.25 9.78
CA TYR A 168 -14.92 -6.34 10.91
C TYR A 168 -14.47 -7.06 12.18
N GLN A 169 -15.03 -8.23 12.48
CA GLN A 169 -14.59 -9.02 13.62
C GLN A 169 -13.10 -9.33 13.54
N LYS A 170 -12.61 -9.78 12.38
CA LYS A 170 -11.19 -10.04 12.17
C LYS A 170 -10.31 -8.79 12.37
N LEU A 171 -10.76 -7.61 11.91
CA LEU A 171 -10.03 -6.36 12.11
C LEU A 171 -9.96 -6.02 13.60
N ILE A 172 -11.08 -6.07 14.32
CA ILE A 172 -11.15 -5.82 15.77
C ILE A 172 -10.26 -6.81 16.54
N ASP A 173 -10.32 -8.10 16.23
CA ASP A 173 -9.49 -9.15 16.88
C ASP A 173 -7.98 -8.94 16.62
N ASN A 174 -7.60 -8.05 15.73
CA ASN A 174 -6.22 -7.72 15.40
C ASN A 174 -5.89 -6.24 15.65
N ASP A 175 -6.64 -5.54 16.48
CA ASP A 175 -6.40 -4.14 16.87
C ASP A 175 -6.34 -3.17 15.66
N ILE A 176 -7.25 -3.32 14.72
CA ILE A 176 -7.45 -2.43 13.57
C ILE A 176 -8.78 -1.68 13.69
#